data_60c49729f7bd3eada1412d1c89a7dfb7
#
_entry.id   60c49729f7bd3eada1412d1c89a7dfb7
#
_cell.length_a   1.000
_cell.length_b   1.000
_cell.length_c   1.000
_cell.angle_alpha   90.00
_cell.angle_beta   90.00
_cell.angle_gamma   90.00
#
_symmetry.space_group_name_H-M   'P 1'
#
loop_
_entity.id
_entity.type
_entity.pdbx_description
1 polymer ?
#
loop_
_entity_poly.entity_id
_entity_poly.type
_entity_poly.pdbx_seq_one_letter_code
_entity_poly.pdbx_strand_id
1 'polypeptide(L)'
;AGGSGLQRVTWTGKTPMDLAAIKLTADGFNLTFTKPLAKTPADQIKLQRYYYRYHQGYGSPQLGREPVAINKLETSKDGKTLALTLDKLNPGYVYQFDLKPLTATDKTPILNSLACYTLNTLTNGDDKAPHLASGSAQARPIPVKPVTAKSVRLTTSPQILDAAEAGRNGPSFDRSNAGY
;
A
#
# COMPACT_ATOMS: atom_id res chain seq x y z
N ALA A 1 -25.57 23.84 8.67
CA ALA A 1 -26.49 22.88 8.08
C ALA A 1 -25.71 22.00 7.11
N GLY A 2 -25.38 20.76 7.50
CA GLY A 2 -24.77 19.78 6.63
C GLY A 2 -25.86 19.17 5.73
N GLY A 3 -25.79 19.45 4.42
CA GLY A 3 -26.68 18.83 3.46
C GLY A 3 -26.25 17.38 3.21
N SER A 4 -27.14 16.42 3.43
CA SER A 4 -27.01 15.05 2.93
C SER A 4 -27.43 15.02 1.46
N GLY A 5 -26.67 14.36 0.62
CA GLY A 5 -26.97 14.26 -0.82
C GLY A 5 -26.45 12.98 -1.43
N LEU A 6 -27.12 12.51 -2.50
CA LEU A 6 -26.66 11.43 -3.34
C LEU A 6 -25.74 11.97 -4.44
N GLN A 7 -24.52 11.43 -4.55
CA GLN A 7 -23.60 11.79 -5.61
C GLN A 7 -23.41 10.62 -6.56
N ARG A 8 -23.36 10.89 -7.85
CA ARG A 8 -23.05 9.93 -8.90
C ARG A 8 -21.66 10.21 -9.43
N VAL A 9 -20.78 9.21 -9.34
CA VAL A 9 -19.45 9.23 -9.97
C VAL A 9 -19.53 8.49 -11.29
N THR A 10 -19.09 9.15 -12.37
CA THR A 10 -19.03 8.54 -13.70
C THR A 10 -17.61 8.56 -14.23
N TRP A 11 -17.16 7.41 -14.74
CA TRP A 11 -15.85 7.30 -15.38
C TRP A 11 -15.80 8.12 -16.67
N THR A 12 -14.78 8.99 -16.81
CA THR A 12 -14.61 9.88 -17.95
C THR A 12 -13.92 9.23 -19.17
N GLY A 13 -13.47 7.98 -19.04
CA GLY A 13 -12.69 7.30 -20.08
C GLY A 13 -11.20 7.68 -20.11
N LYS A 14 -10.77 8.67 -19.32
CA LYS A 14 -9.37 9.09 -19.29
C LYS A 14 -8.57 8.33 -18.25
N THR A 15 -7.53 7.61 -18.68
CA THR A 15 -6.59 6.92 -17.78
C THR A 15 -5.46 7.88 -17.42
N PRO A 16 -5.26 8.24 -16.14
CA PRO A 16 -4.09 9.02 -15.71
C PRO A 16 -2.82 8.20 -15.87
N MET A 17 -1.66 8.86 -15.92
CA MET A 17 -0.38 8.19 -15.74
C MET A 17 -0.19 7.90 -14.27
N ASP A 18 -0.10 6.62 -13.91
CA ASP A 18 0.09 6.21 -12.51
C ASP A 18 0.73 4.82 -12.40
N LEU A 19 1.20 4.49 -11.19
CA LEU A 19 1.67 3.15 -10.87
C LEU A 19 0.46 2.22 -10.66
N ALA A 20 0.38 1.17 -11.46
CA ALA A 20 -0.70 0.19 -11.38
C ALA A 20 -0.39 -0.97 -10.42
N ALA A 21 0.88 -1.42 -10.39
CA ALA A 21 1.29 -2.53 -9.53
C ALA A 21 2.79 -2.50 -9.23
N ILE A 22 3.16 -3.05 -8.07
CA ILE A 22 4.53 -3.40 -7.71
C ILE A 22 4.56 -4.92 -7.50
N LYS A 23 5.45 -5.62 -8.20
CA LYS A 23 5.69 -7.05 -8.01
C LYS A 23 7.12 -7.28 -7.56
N LEU A 24 7.28 -8.08 -6.51
CA LEU A 24 8.57 -8.57 -6.06
C LEU A 24 9.11 -9.58 -7.08
N THR A 25 10.41 -9.50 -7.37
CA THR A 25 11.19 -10.51 -8.12
C THR A 25 12.25 -11.12 -7.21
N ALA A 26 13.02 -12.07 -7.72
CA ALA A 26 14.09 -12.70 -6.95
C ALA A 26 15.19 -11.70 -6.52
N ASP A 27 15.40 -10.66 -7.30
CA ASP A 27 16.51 -9.70 -7.19
C ASP A 27 16.06 -8.22 -7.15
N GLY A 28 14.75 -7.95 -7.08
CA GLY A 28 14.27 -6.58 -7.09
C GLY A 28 12.77 -6.44 -7.22
N PHE A 29 12.34 -5.50 -8.07
CA PHE A 29 10.93 -5.16 -8.24
C PHE A 29 10.58 -4.87 -9.70
N ASN A 30 9.37 -5.28 -10.10
CA ASN A 30 8.75 -4.84 -11.33
C ASN A 30 7.64 -3.82 -11.02
N LEU A 31 7.82 -2.60 -11.52
CA LEU A 31 6.83 -1.52 -11.42
C LEU A 31 6.03 -1.46 -12.71
N THR A 32 4.74 -1.71 -12.65
CA THR A 32 3.83 -1.66 -13.82
C THR A 32 3.01 -0.37 -13.78
N PHE A 33 2.97 0.35 -14.91
CA PHE A 33 2.30 1.64 -15.04
C PHE A 33 1.08 1.55 -15.94
N THR A 34 0.18 2.51 -15.80
CA THR A 34 -1.06 2.60 -16.60
C THR A 34 -0.80 3.03 -18.04
N LYS A 35 0.29 3.79 -18.27
CA LYS A 35 0.72 4.29 -19.58
C LYS A 35 2.19 3.92 -19.85
N PRO A 36 2.61 3.86 -21.12
CA PRO A 36 4.02 3.71 -21.46
C PRO A 36 4.87 4.86 -20.92
N LEU A 37 6.00 4.52 -20.33
CA LEU A 37 6.97 5.48 -19.79
C LEU A 37 7.76 6.15 -20.89
N ALA A 38 8.04 7.43 -20.73
CA ALA A 38 9.13 8.09 -21.44
C ALA A 38 10.46 7.47 -20.98
N LYS A 39 11.51 7.60 -21.84
CA LYS A 39 12.84 7.13 -21.48
C LYS A 39 13.30 7.81 -20.19
N THR A 40 13.53 7.02 -19.15
CA THR A 40 13.90 7.52 -17.83
C THR A 40 15.31 7.03 -17.48
N PRO A 41 16.25 7.91 -17.17
CA PRO A 41 17.56 7.55 -16.62
C PRO A 41 17.43 6.88 -15.26
N ALA A 42 18.27 5.89 -14.97
CA ALA A 42 18.22 5.10 -13.74
C ALA A 42 18.45 5.95 -12.46
N ASP A 43 19.23 7.02 -12.56
CA ASP A 43 19.55 7.94 -11.48
C ASP A 43 18.39 8.84 -11.04
N GLN A 44 17.33 8.90 -11.82
CA GLN A 44 16.16 9.72 -11.51
C GLN A 44 15.20 9.05 -10.51
N ILE A 45 15.24 7.73 -10.37
CA ILE A 45 14.41 7.01 -9.42
C ILE A 45 15.14 6.90 -8.09
N LYS A 46 14.58 7.46 -7.04
CA LYS A 46 15.13 7.33 -5.69
C LYS A 46 14.40 6.21 -4.96
N LEU A 47 15.17 5.25 -4.47
CA LEU A 47 14.68 4.15 -3.65
C LEU A 47 15.28 4.25 -2.27
N GLN A 48 14.43 4.18 -1.27
CA GLN A 48 14.83 4.14 0.14
C GLN A 48 14.16 2.96 0.81
N ARG A 49 14.74 2.49 1.92
CA ARG A 49 14.09 1.52 2.79
C ARG A 49 14.14 1.99 4.22
N TYR A 50 13.16 1.55 5.01
CA TYR A 50 13.07 1.76 6.44
C TYR A 50 12.22 0.65 7.05
N TYR A 51 12.20 0.56 8.38
CA TYR A 51 11.34 -0.39 9.08
C TYR A 51 10.60 0.27 10.23
N TYR A 52 9.54 -0.39 10.70
CA TYR A 52 8.82 -0.02 11.90
C TYR A 52 9.13 -1.01 13.02
N ARG A 53 9.27 -0.50 14.23
CA ARG A 53 9.39 -1.35 15.43
C ARG A 53 8.02 -1.48 16.07
N TYR A 54 7.60 -2.73 16.30
CA TYR A 54 6.40 -2.96 17.09
C TYR A 54 6.67 -2.56 18.55
N HIS A 55 5.78 -1.75 19.15
CA HIS A 55 5.79 -1.39 20.56
C HIS A 55 4.37 -1.06 21.02
N GLN A 56 4.17 -0.99 22.35
CA GLN A 56 2.85 -0.81 22.95
C GLN A 56 2.24 0.58 22.67
N GLY A 57 3.07 1.61 22.49
CA GLY A 57 2.59 2.96 22.16
C GLY A 57 2.05 3.05 20.74
N TYR A 58 1.11 3.98 20.52
CA TYR A 58 0.56 4.22 19.19
C TYR A 58 1.61 4.82 18.25
N GLY A 59 1.69 4.24 17.05
CA GLY A 59 2.59 4.68 15.99
C GLY A 59 4.03 4.21 16.22
N SER A 60 4.78 4.10 15.14
CA SER A 60 6.22 3.85 15.17
C SER A 60 6.91 4.84 14.24
N PRO A 61 8.00 5.46 14.65
CA PRO A 61 8.82 6.24 13.73
C PRO A 61 9.41 5.31 12.66
N GLN A 62 9.72 5.87 11.50
CA GLN A 62 10.46 5.18 10.46
C GLN A 62 11.93 5.06 10.90
N LEU A 63 12.34 3.85 11.22
CA LEU A 63 13.67 3.54 11.72
C LEU A 63 14.57 3.02 10.61
N GLY A 64 15.89 3.23 10.73
CA GLY A 64 16.88 2.70 9.81
C GLY A 64 16.65 3.14 8.36
N ARG A 65 16.18 4.39 8.16
CA ARG A 65 15.99 4.94 6.81
C ARG A 65 17.32 5.08 6.12
N GLU A 66 17.45 4.43 4.97
CA GLU A 66 18.66 4.43 4.16
C GLU A 66 18.34 4.37 2.66
N PRO A 67 19.17 4.96 1.80
CA PRO A 67 19.03 4.81 0.36
C PRO A 67 19.36 3.37 -0.07
N VAL A 68 18.71 2.91 -1.13
CA VAL A 68 18.96 1.61 -1.76
C VAL A 68 19.42 1.86 -3.18
N ALA A 69 20.61 1.33 -3.53
CA ALA A 69 21.14 1.43 -4.86
C ALA A 69 20.35 0.55 -5.84
N ILE A 70 20.06 1.11 -7.00
CA ILE A 70 19.47 0.39 -8.13
C ILE A 70 20.63 0.01 -9.06
N ASN A 71 20.95 -1.28 -9.15
CA ASN A 71 22.06 -1.77 -9.96
C ASN A 71 21.71 -1.79 -11.45
N LYS A 72 20.46 -2.09 -11.78
CA LYS A 72 19.98 -2.17 -13.15
C LYS A 72 18.55 -1.68 -13.25
N LEU A 73 18.26 -1.01 -14.35
CA LEU A 73 16.93 -0.53 -14.70
C LEU A 73 16.60 -0.93 -16.13
N GLU A 74 15.53 -1.66 -16.34
CA GLU A 74 15.11 -2.11 -17.67
C GLU A 74 13.63 -1.81 -17.89
N THR A 75 13.34 -1.26 -19.06
CA THR A 75 11.95 -1.02 -19.47
C THR A 75 11.49 -2.14 -20.40
N SER A 76 10.30 -2.66 -20.18
CA SER A 76 9.68 -3.66 -21.05
C SER A 76 9.43 -3.12 -22.46
N LYS A 77 9.26 -4.04 -23.44
CA LYS A 77 9.03 -3.68 -24.86
C LYS A 77 7.79 -2.80 -25.07
N ASP A 78 6.77 -2.97 -24.25
CA ASP A 78 5.53 -2.17 -24.29
C ASP A 78 5.67 -0.82 -23.54
N GLY A 79 6.81 -0.58 -22.92
CA GLY A 79 7.11 0.63 -22.15
C GLY A 79 6.37 0.74 -20.82
N LYS A 80 5.55 -0.23 -20.43
CA LYS A 80 4.68 -0.11 -19.25
C LYS A 80 5.25 -0.71 -17.99
N THR A 81 6.27 -1.54 -18.08
CA THR A 81 6.91 -2.16 -16.91
C THR A 81 8.36 -1.73 -16.81
N LEU A 82 8.74 -1.31 -15.61
CA LEU A 82 10.09 -0.95 -15.25
C LEU A 82 10.62 -1.99 -14.25
N ALA A 83 11.62 -2.76 -14.67
CA ALA A 83 12.29 -3.74 -13.83
C ALA A 83 13.50 -3.10 -13.15
N LEU A 84 13.54 -3.20 -11.83
CA LEU A 84 14.63 -2.73 -10.99
C LEU A 84 15.35 -3.93 -10.38
N THR A 85 16.66 -4.03 -10.60
CA THR A 85 17.53 -5.01 -9.93
C THR A 85 18.31 -4.31 -8.83
N LEU A 86 18.30 -4.89 -7.64
CA LEU A 86 18.98 -4.39 -6.44
C LEU A 86 20.11 -5.35 -6.05
N ASP A 87 21.07 -4.86 -5.29
CA ASP A 87 22.14 -5.72 -4.74
C ASP A 87 21.59 -6.72 -3.73
N LYS A 88 20.70 -6.26 -2.84
CA LYS A 88 20.12 -7.10 -1.78
C LYS A 88 18.72 -6.67 -1.40
N LEU A 89 17.83 -7.65 -1.35
CA LEU A 89 16.51 -7.53 -0.75
C LEU A 89 16.54 -7.95 0.72
N ASN A 90 15.95 -7.14 1.59
CA ASN A 90 15.89 -7.43 3.02
C ASN A 90 14.43 -7.53 3.47
N PRO A 91 13.98 -8.68 3.97
CA PRO A 91 12.66 -8.82 4.57
C PRO A 91 12.49 -7.92 5.79
N GLY A 92 11.26 -7.58 6.12
CA GLY A 92 10.91 -6.73 7.25
C GLY A 92 11.08 -5.24 7.01
N TYR A 93 11.47 -4.83 5.80
CA TYR A 93 11.58 -3.43 5.42
C TYR A 93 10.43 -2.97 4.53
N VAL A 94 10.12 -1.68 4.64
CA VAL A 94 9.29 -0.96 3.68
C VAL A 94 10.23 -0.31 2.66
N TYR A 95 10.04 -0.62 1.39
CA TYR A 95 10.73 0.00 0.27
C TYR A 95 9.87 1.14 -0.26
N GLN A 96 10.42 2.36 -0.25
CA GLN A 96 9.74 3.57 -0.67
C GLN A 96 10.36 4.09 -1.96
N PHE A 97 9.54 4.17 -3.00
CA PHE A 97 9.92 4.63 -4.34
C PHE A 97 9.49 6.08 -4.51
N ASP A 98 10.42 6.96 -4.86
CA ASP A 98 10.14 8.31 -5.35
C ASP A 98 10.14 8.29 -6.88
N LEU A 99 8.95 8.37 -7.43
CA LEU A 99 8.67 8.26 -8.86
C LEU A 99 8.38 9.63 -9.50
N LYS A 100 8.56 10.72 -8.74
CA LYS A 100 8.25 12.09 -9.17
C LYS A 100 8.83 12.47 -10.55
N PRO A 101 10.04 12.03 -10.93
CA PRO A 101 10.59 12.37 -12.25
C PRO A 101 9.93 11.65 -13.42
N LEU A 102 9.12 10.62 -13.17
CA LEU A 102 8.55 9.80 -14.23
C LEU A 102 7.44 10.51 -14.98
N THR A 103 7.48 10.37 -16.29
CA THR A 103 6.43 10.84 -17.20
C THR A 103 6.09 9.75 -18.20
N ALA A 104 4.87 9.78 -18.73
CA ALA A 104 4.49 8.96 -19.87
C ALA A 104 5.10 9.51 -21.18
N THR A 105 5.06 8.70 -22.24
CA THR A 105 5.51 9.10 -23.60
C THR A 105 4.76 10.31 -24.13
N ASP A 106 3.51 10.52 -23.70
CA ASP A 106 2.70 11.70 -24.01
C ASP A 106 2.99 12.91 -23.12
N LYS A 107 4.09 12.86 -22.34
CA LYS A 107 4.53 13.88 -21.36
C LYS A 107 3.59 14.08 -20.17
N THR A 108 2.60 13.21 -20.00
CA THR A 108 1.76 13.23 -18.78
C THR A 108 2.62 12.87 -17.57
N PRO A 109 2.69 13.72 -16.52
CA PRO A 109 3.42 13.39 -15.30
C PRO A 109 2.68 12.30 -14.51
N ILE A 110 3.41 11.58 -13.67
CA ILE A 110 2.83 10.61 -12.76
C ILE A 110 1.91 11.30 -11.73
N LEU A 111 0.75 10.74 -11.49
CA LEU A 111 -0.24 11.30 -10.57
C LEU A 111 0.19 11.08 -9.11
N ASN A 112 0.50 9.84 -8.75
CA ASN A 112 0.97 9.46 -7.41
C ASN A 112 2.48 9.15 -7.46
N SER A 113 3.27 10.12 -7.06
CA SER A 113 4.74 10.04 -7.18
C SER A 113 5.43 9.25 -6.06
N LEU A 114 4.70 8.88 -5.01
CA LEU A 114 5.24 8.12 -3.89
C LEU A 114 4.56 6.76 -3.80
N ALA A 115 5.35 5.68 -3.81
CA ALA A 115 4.85 4.33 -3.64
C ALA A 115 5.67 3.58 -2.59
N CYS A 116 5.00 2.69 -1.85
CA CYS A 116 5.65 1.87 -0.84
C CYS A 116 5.31 0.39 -1.05
N TYR A 117 6.30 -0.46 -0.79
CA TYR A 117 6.16 -1.91 -0.79
C TYR A 117 6.72 -2.49 0.51
N THR A 118 5.89 -3.19 1.29
CA THR A 118 6.35 -3.88 2.49
C THR A 118 6.83 -5.27 2.12
N LEU A 119 8.13 -5.50 2.25
CA LEU A 119 8.74 -6.79 1.95
C LEU A 119 8.72 -7.67 3.20
N ASN A 120 7.77 -8.58 3.27
CA ASN A 120 7.65 -9.53 4.37
C ASN A 120 8.41 -10.83 4.08
N THR A 121 8.26 -11.37 2.86
CA THR A 121 8.75 -12.68 2.45
C THR A 121 9.50 -12.56 1.12
N LEU A 122 10.64 -13.22 0.99
CA LEU A 122 11.37 -13.32 -0.26
C LEU A 122 10.81 -14.44 -1.14
N THR A 123 10.97 -14.32 -2.45
CA THR A 123 10.54 -15.35 -3.40
C THR A 123 11.31 -16.68 -3.27
N ASN A 124 12.50 -16.64 -2.68
CA ASN A 124 13.34 -17.80 -2.38
C ASN A 124 13.11 -18.40 -0.99
N GLY A 125 12.20 -17.84 -0.18
CA GLY A 125 11.90 -18.32 1.17
C GLY A 125 12.91 -17.94 2.25
N ASP A 126 13.88 -17.08 1.96
CA ASP A 126 14.82 -16.54 2.96
C ASP A 126 14.24 -15.27 3.62
N ASP A 127 13.46 -15.48 4.68
CA ASP A 127 12.66 -14.44 5.35
C ASP A 127 13.34 -13.84 6.59
N LYS A 128 14.65 -13.97 6.72
CA LYS A 128 15.38 -13.40 7.86
C LYS A 128 15.41 -11.88 7.79
N ALA A 129 14.61 -11.23 8.63
CA ALA A 129 14.62 -9.78 8.78
C ALA A 129 15.81 -9.35 9.65
N PRO A 130 16.84 -8.69 9.12
CA PRO A 130 18.09 -8.43 9.83
C PRO A 130 17.92 -7.56 11.08
N HIS A 131 16.92 -6.69 11.12
CA HIS A 131 16.63 -5.82 12.27
C HIS A 131 15.77 -6.47 13.36
N LEU A 132 15.19 -7.66 13.09
CA LEU A 132 14.43 -8.44 14.07
C LEU A 132 15.31 -9.47 14.80
N ALA A 133 16.55 -9.65 14.38
CA ALA A 133 17.45 -10.64 14.95
C ALA A 133 17.90 -10.34 16.39
N SER A 134 17.60 -9.16 16.94
CA SER A 134 17.98 -8.76 18.28
C SER A 134 16.74 -8.48 19.15
N GLY A 135 16.27 -9.51 19.85
CA GLY A 135 15.56 -9.36 21.13
C GLY A 135 14.19 -8.67 21.17
N SER A 136 13.52 -8.41 20.06
CA SER A 136 12.13 -7.97 20.11
C SER A 136 11.22 -9.20 20.20
N ALA A 137 10.45 -9.29 21.27
CA ALA A 137 9.41 -10.28 21.41
C ALA A 137 8.54 -10.26 20.12
N GLN A 138 8.66 -11.30 19.32
CA GLN A 138 7.77 -11.51 18.19
C GLN A 138 6.34 -11.51 18.73
N ALA A 139 5.53 -10.58 18.26
CA ALA A 139 4.09 -10.71 18.40
C ALA A 139 3.73 -12.09 17.81
N ARG A 140 3.39 -13.05 18.68
CA ARG A 140 2.91 -14.35 18.21
C ARG A 140 1.75 -14.07 17.25
N PRO A 141 1.74 -14.65 16.05
CA PRO A 141 0.57 -14.54 15.19
C PRO A 141 -0.63 -14.96 16.01
N ILE A 142 -1.60 -14.08 16.19
CA ILE A 142 -2.86 -14.47 16.80
C ILE A 142 -3.41 -15.57 15.88
N PRO A 143 -3.62 -16.79 16.34
CA PRO A 143 -4.18 -17.84 15.51
C PRO A 143 -5.58 -17.41 15.10
N VAL A 144 -5.71 -16.87 13.91
CA VAL A 144 -7.00 -16.58 13.30
C VAL A 144 -7.61 -17.95 13.00
N LYS A 145 -8.52 -18.41 13.85
CA LYS A 145 -9.35 -19.56 13.50
C LYS A 145 -10.02 -19.24 12.18
N PRO A 146 -9.93 -20.11 11.15
CA PRO A 146 -10.64 -19.88 9.92
C PRO A 146 -12.12 -19.75 10.25
N VAL A 147 -12.66 -18.55 10.08
CA VAL A 147 -14.10 -18.34 10.15
C VAL A 147 -14.63 -18.98 8.89
N THR A 148 -15.19 -20.18 9.02
CA THR A 148 -15.98 -20.79 7.96
C THR A 148 -17.15 -19.84 7.74
N ALA A 149 -17.10 -19.09 6.65
CA ALA A 149 -18.19 -18.20 6.25
C ALA A 149 -19.42 -19.05 5.96
N LYS A 150 -20.23 -19.29 6.97
CA LYS A 150 -21.63 -19.61 6.74
C LYS A 150 -22.22 -18.37 6.07
N SER A 151 -22.80 -18.57 4.89
CA SER A 151 -23.47 -17.54 4.11
C SER A 151 -24.19 -16.53 5.03
N VAL A 152 -23.69 -15.29 5.05
CA VAL A 152 -24.41 -14.19 5.69
C VAL A 152 -25.56 -13.89 4.74
N ARG A 153 -26.77 -14.35 5.07
CA ARG A 153 -27.98 -13.79 4.50
C ARG A 153 -28.04 -12.35 5.00
N LEU A 154 -27.84 -11.41 4.11
CA LEU A 154 -28.27 -10.03 4.33
C LEU A 154 -29.78 -10.04 4.35
N THR A 155 -30.35 -10.29 5.52
CA THR A 155 -31.72 -9.88 5.80
C THR A 155 -31.66 -8.37 5.94
N THR A 156 -32.18 -7.66 4.95
CA THR A 156 -32.57 -6.26 5.12
C THR A 156 -33.59 -6.25 6.25
N SER A 157 -33.14 -5.94 7.45
CA SER A 157 -34.01 -5.80 8.58
C SER A 157 -34.91 -4.59 8.34
N PRO A 158 -36.23 -4.69 8.51
CA PRO A 158 -37.13 -3.53 8.46
C PRO A 158 -36.71 -2.40 9.41
N GLN A 159 -35.94 -2.69 10.43
CA GLN A 159 -35.43 -1.71 11.41
C GLN A 159 -34.58 -0.57 10.80
N ILE A 160 -34.03 -0.73 9.57
CA ILE A 160 -33.34 0.38 8.91
C ILE A 160 -34.32 1.45 8.41
N LEU A 161 -35.52 1.07 8.07
CA LEU A 161 -36.58 2.02 7.68
C LEU A 161 -37.24 2.70 8.89
N ASP A 162 -37.37 1.99 10.00
CA ASP A 162 -37.93 2.54 11.23
C ASP A 162 -36.97 3.47 11.98
N ALA A 163 -35.63 3.34 11.75
CA ALA A 163 -34.63 4.26 12.32
C ALA A 163 -34.79 5.69 11.79
N ALA A 164 -35.42 5.88 10.64
CA ALA A 164 -35.73 7.21 10.11
C ALA A 164 -36.91 7.88 10.84
N GLU A 165 -37.84 7.10 11.38
CA GLU A 165 -38.95 7.60 12.17
C GLU A 165 -38.63 7.60 13.66
N ALA A 166 -37.80 6.70 14.16
CA ALA A 166 -37.33 6.65 15.55
C ALA A 166 -36.29 7.72 15.90
N GLY A 167 -36.16 8.78 15.11
CA GLY A 167 -35.19 9.87 15.23
C GLY A 167 -35.21 10.69 16.52
N ARG A 168 -35.85 10.21 17.59
CA ARG A 168 -35.80 10.79 18.94
C ARG A 168 -35.36 9.83 20.03
N ASN A 169 -35.26 8.52 19.77
CA ASN A 169 -34.90 7.52 20.77
C ASN A 169 -33.85 6.51 20.26
N GLY A 170 -33.01 6.89 19.32
CA GLY A 170 -31.85 6.12 18.97
C GLY A 170 -30.89 6.00 20.17
N PRO A 171 -30.14 4.89 20.31
CA PRO A 171 -29.16 4.75 21.38
C PRO A 171 -28.23 5.95 21.34
N SER A 172 -28.14 6.67 22.45
CA SER A 172 -27.18 7.76 22.61
C SER A 172 -25.76 7.18 22.36
N PHE A 173 -25.08 7.68 21.37
CA PHE A 173 -23.66 7.36 21.15
C PHE A 173 -22.91 7.99 22.32
N ASP A 174 -22.54 7.16 23.29
CA ASP A 174 -21.65 7.58 24.37
C ASP A 174 -20.26 7.83 23.78
N ARG A 175 -19.93 9.10 23.60
CA ARG A 175 -18.62 9.55 23.12
C ARG A 175 -17.49 9.32 24.13
N SER A 176 -17.81 8.88 25.35
CA SER A 176 -16.81 8.63 26.39
C SER A 176 -15.98 7.37 26.16
N ASN A 177 -16.41 6.47 25.27
CA ASN A 177 -15.73 5.22 24.93
C ASN A 177 -15.11 5.18 23.52
N ALA A 178 -15.01 6.31 22.84
CA ALA A 178 -14.14 6.44 21.68
C ALA A 178 -12.68 6.51 22.19
N GLY A 179 -12.11 5.36 22.50
CA GLY A 179 -10.68 5.22 22.78
C GLY A 179 -9.91 5.64 21.53
N TYR A 180 -9.02 6.55 21.73
CA TYR A 180 -8.02 6.99 20.76
C TYR A 180 -7.01 5.87 20.45
#